data_c60744d538978a9fe03ca4b903f894bd
#
_entry.id   c60744d538978a9fe03ca4b903f894bd
#
_cell.length_a   1.000
_cell.length_b   1.000
_cell.length_c   1.000
_cell.angle_alpha   90.00
_cell.angle_beta   90.00
_cell.angle_gamma   90.00
#
_symmetry.space_group_name_H-M   'P 1'
#
loop_
_entity.id
_entity.type
_entity.pdbx_description
1 polymer ?
#
loop_
_entity_poly.entity_id
_entity_poly.type
_entity_poly.pdbx_seq_one_letter_code
_entity_poly.pdbx_strand_id
1 'polypeptide(L)'
;PRFYRRLRIPVSVHLPLAKWETRFDPQSTLKQDFHVTPETVVQVPMMKREDEYDYLLDRRLSCRVVGLPYQGNATALFILPSEGRMHKAEAGLDQETLTKWFKKFTKRKLQLYLPKFSIEGSYQLEKILPKLGIRDLFTSHADLGGLTNHSNIQVSEMVHKAVVEVDESGTQAAAATGMVLGFRSARMGAQVVVFNRPFLMAIVNPEGVLFLGKVARPAEGHF
;
A
#
# COMPACT_ATOMS: atom_id res chain seq x y z
N PRO A 1 13.63 -7.23 -44.84
CA PRO A 1 12.99 -6.96 -43.56
C PRO A 1 13.74 -7.71 -42.47
N ARG A 2 14.41 -7.00 -41.55
CA ARG A 2 15.02 -7.64 -40.40
C ARG A 2 13.90 -8.07 -39.46
N PHE A 3 13.69 -9.36 -39.26
CA PHE A 3 12.74 -9.90 -38.29
C PHE A 3 13.34 -9.72 -36.89
N TYR A 4 12.77 -8.81 -36.08
CA TYR A 4 13.09 -8.70 -34.67
C TYR A 4 12.34 -9.77 -33.88
N ARG A 5 13.05 -10.51 -33.03
CA ARG A 5 12.41 -11.38 -32.04
C ARG A 5 11.79 -10.51 -30.94
N ARG A 6 10.53 -10.78 -30.63
CA ARG A 6 9.78 -10.06 -29.59
C ARG A 6 9.99 -10.76 -28.25
N LEU A 7 10.42 -10.01 -27.25
CA LEU A 7 10.60 -10.49 -25.90
C LEU A 7 9.47 -9.97 -25.01
N ARG A 8 8.86 -10.86 -24.22
CA ARG A 8 7.91 -10.51 -23.16
C ARG A 8 8.62 -10.66 -21.83
N ILE A 9 8.61 -9.61 -21.02
CA ILE A 9 9.24 -9.59 -19.71
C ILE A 9 8.15 -9.43 -18.63
N PRO A 10 7.83 -10.48 -17.86
CA PRO A 10 7.03 -10.34 -16.66
C PRO A 10 7.90 -9.77 -15.53
N VAL A 11 7.48 -8.67 -14.95
CA VAL A 11 8.09 -8.09 -13.76
C VAL A 11 7.09 -8.26 -12.62
N SER A 12 7.37 -9.19 -11.71
CA SER A 12 6.57 -9.36 -10.49
C SER A 12 7.34 -8.81 -9.30
N VAL A 13 6.75 -7.86 -8.59
CA VAL A 13 7.23 -7.46 -7.27
C VAL A 13 6.35 -8.14 -6.25
N HIS A 14 6.89 -9.17 -5.62
CA HIS A 14 6.35 -9.69 -4.39
C HIS A 14 7.02 -8.92 -3.26
N LEU A 15 6.26 -8.08 -2.58
CA LEU A 15 6.74 -7.52 -1.32
C LEU A 15 6.96 -8.69 -0.37
N PRO A 16 8.15 -8.81 0.24
CA PRO A 16 8.40 -9.87 1.21
C PRO A 16 7.37 -9.77 2.33
N LEU A 17 6.91 -10.92 2.79
CA LEU A 17 5.97 -11.08 3.90
C LEU A 17 6.42 -10.24 5.09
N ALA A 18 5.86 -9.04 5.23
CA ALA A 18 6.23 -8.13 6.32
C ALA A 18 5.16 -8.22 7.42
N LYS A 19 5.58 -8.70 8.59
CA LYS A 19 4.72 -8.75 9.78
C LYS A 19 4.66 -7.39 10.44
N TRP A 20 3.50 -7.02 10.97
CA TRP A 20 3.40 -5.85 11.83
C TRP A 20 4.34 -5.99 13.03
N GLU A 21 4.96 -4.92 13.46
CA GLU A 21 5.68 -4.89 14.72
C GLU A 21 4.75 -5.27 15.88
N THR A 22 3.54 -4.69 15.87
CA THR A 22 2.43 -5.09 16.76
C THR A 22 1.25 -5.55 15.93
N ARG A 23 0.80 -6.79 16.11
CA ARG A 23 -0.31 -7.39 15.36
C ARG A 23 -1.67 -6.91 15.84
N PHE A 24 -2.67 -7.02 14.96
CA PHE A 24 -4.06 -6.93 15.38
C PHE A 24 -4.51 -8.27 15.99
N ASP A 25 -5.50 -8.21 16.87
CA ASP A 25 -6.14 -9.40 17.43
C ASP A 25 -7.27 -9.86 16.48
N PRO A 26 -7.19 -11.08 15.92
CA PRO A 26 -8.23 -11.60 15.03
C PRO A 26 -9.62 -11.67 15.68
N GLN A 27 -9.69 -11.85 17.01
CA GLN A 27 -10.97 -11.86 17.73
C GLN A 27 -11.63 -10.47 17.78
N SER A 28 -10.84 -9.42 17.54
CA SER A 28 -11.32 -8.03 17.48
C SER A 28 -11.68 -7.58 16.07
N THR A 29 -11.57 -8.47 15.06
CA THR A 29 -11.97 -8.22 13.67
C THR A 29 -13.45 -8.53 13.50
N LEU A 30 -14.25 -7.52 13.15
CA LEU A 30 -15.70 -7.65 12.97
C LEU A 30 -16.11 -7.08 11.61
N LYS A 31 -17.17 -7.61 11.01
CA LYS A 31 -17.76 -7.03 9.79
C LYS A 31 -18.32 -5.64 10.10
N GLN A 32 -17.94 -4.65 9.30
CA GLN A 32 -18.40 -3.26 9.40
C GLN A 32 -18.62 -2.67 8.01
N ASP A 33 -19.37 -1.58 7.98
CA ASP A 33 -19.65 -0.83 6.76
C ASP A 33 -18.41 -0.13 6.22
N PHE A 34 -18.19 -0.26 4.92
CA PHE A 34 -17.23 0.51 4.15
C PHE A 34 -17.97 1.25 3.04
N HIS A 35 -17.89 2.58 3.06
CA HIS A 35 -18.57 3.47 2.12
C HIS A 35 -17.69 3.66 0.86
N VAL A 36 -17.93 2.85 -0.16
CA VAL A 36 -17.23 2.93 -1.45
C VAL A 36 -17.56 4.25 -2.15
N THR A 37 -18.85 4.61 -2.14
CA THR A 37 -19.42 5.90 -2.51
C THR A 37 -20.49 6.29 -1.48
N PRO A 38 -21.04 7.50 -1.51
CA PRO A 38 -22.18 7.85 -0.64
C PRO A 38 -23.37 6.89 -0.77
N GLU A 39 -23.57 6.31 -1.97
CA GLU A 39 -24.70 5.42 -2.28
C GLU A 39 -24.33 3.92 -2.18
N THR A 40 -23.05 3.60 -2.15
CA THR A 40 -22.58 2.21 -2.19
C THR A 40 -21.83 1.85 -0.92
N VAL A 41 -22.44 0.98 -0.12
CA VAL A 41 -21.84 0.46 1.13
C VAL A 41 -21.61 -1.03 0.98
N VAL A 42 -20.45 -1.51 1.43
CA VAL A 42 -20.10 -2.94 1.46
C VAL A 42 -19.67 -3.34 2.87
N GLN A 43 -19.93 -4.60 3.23
CA GLN A 43 -19.46 -5.15 4.49
C GLN A 43 -18.05 -5.69 4.32
N VAL A 44 -17.13 -5.25 5.20
CA VAL A 44 -15.73 -5.68 5.18
C VAL A 44 -15.28 -6.15 6.57
N PRO A 45 -14.38 -7.13 6.66
CA PRO A 45 -13.75 -7.47 7.93
C PRO A 45 -12.87 -6.28 8.38
N MET A 46 -13.26 -5.64 9.48
CA MET A 46 -12.61 -4.46 10.04
C MET A 46 -11.80 -4.86 11.27
N MET A 47 -10.48 -4.80 11.16
CA MET A 47 -9.55 -5.02 12.27
C MET A 47 -9.59 -3.83 13.22
N LYS A 48 -9.48 -4.10 14.52
CA LYS A 48 -9.47 -3.07 15.57
C LYS A 48 -8.27 -3.23 16.48
N ARG A 49 -7.57 -2.11 16.78
CA ARG A 49 -6.52 -2.07 17.80
C ARG A 49 -6.43 -0.69 18.43
N GLU A 50 -6.30 -0.65 19.76
CA GLU A 50 -5.98 0.56 20.52
C GLU A 50 -4.50 0.51 20.90
N ASP A 51 -3.72 1.48 20.42
CA ASP A 51 -2.28 1.55 20.63
C ASP A 51 -1.76 2.99 20.41
N GLU A 52 -0.46 3.20 20.61
CA GLU A 52 0.24 4.40 20.20
C GLU A 52 0.72 4.27 18.75
N TYR A 53 0.33 5.22 17.92
CA TYR A 53 0.67 5.26 16.51
C TYR A 53 1.40 6.54 16.14
N ASP A 54 2.23 6.48 15.11
CA ASP A 54 2.67 7.66 14.40
C ASP A 54 1.48 8.29 13.69
N TYR A 55 1.12 9.50 14.09
CA TYR A 55 -0.08 10.17 13.60
C TYR A 55 0.21 11.59 13.15
N LEU A 56 -0.44 11.98 12.07
CA LEU A 56 -0.38 13.34 11.53
C LEU A 56 -1.75 13.73 10.95
N LEU A 57 -2.18 14.97 11.23
CA LEU A 57 -3.25 15.63 10.50
C LEU A 57 -2.64 16.61 9.49
N ASP A 58 -2.67 16.27 8.20
CA ASP A 58 -2.23 17.17 7.14
C ASP A 58 -3.39 18.06 6.68
N ARG A 59 -3.37 19.32 7.12
CA ARG A 59 -4.39 20.30 6.73
C ARG A 59 -4.27 20.74 5.28
N ARG A 60 -3.04 20.72 4.72
CA ARG A 60 -2.79 21.08 3.32
C ARG A 60 -3.47 20.09 2.37
N LEU A 61 -3.29 18.79 2.62
CA LEU A 61 -3.91 17.73 1.83
C LEU A 61 -5.29 17.31 2.33
N SER A 62 -5.73 17.85 3.48
CA SER A 62 -7.00 17.52 4.12
C SER A 62 -7.11 16.01 4.39
N CYS A 63 -6.08 15.41 4.98
CA CYS A 63 -6.05 13.97 5.29
C CYS A 63 -5.47 13.70 6.67
N ARG A 64 -5.81 12.53 7.21
CA ARG A 64 -5.16 11.94 8.38
C ARG A 64 -4.19 10.88 7.92
N VAL A 65 -3.02 10.80 8.53
CA VAL A 65 -1.98 9.82 8.20
C VAL A 65 -1.66 9.03 9.46
N VAL A 66 -1.70 7.71 9.34
CA VAL A 66 -1.36 6.78 10.42
C VAL A 66 -0.23 5.88 9.93
N GLY A 67 0.88 5.84 10.67
CA GLY A 67 2.01 4.97 10.41
C GLY A 67 1.93 3.71 11.24
N LEU A 68 2.05 2.56 10.59
CA LEU A 68 2.16 1.23 11.18
C LEU A 68 3.51 0.63 10.82
N PRO A 69 4.40 0.44 11.80
CA PRO A 69 5.70 -0.17 11.53
C PRO A 69 5.57 -1.67 11.29
N TYR A 70 6.36 -2.17 10.34
CA TYR A 70 6.64 -3.58 10.17
C TYR A 70 7.83 -4.00 11.02
N GLN A 71 7.97 -5.29 11.26
CA GLN A 71 9.22 -5.86 11.80
C GLN A 71 10.35 -5.60 10.78
N GLY A 72 11.33 -4.83 11.15
CA GLY A 72 12.41 -4.37 10.28
C GLY A 72 12.40 -2.86 10.10
N ASN A 73 12.72 -2.39 8.89
CA ASN A 73 12.90 -0.96 8.61
C ASN A 73 11.84 -0.35 7.69
N ALA A 74 10.73 -1.04 7.47
CA ALA A 74 9.63 -0.55 6.65
C ALA A 74 8.44 -0.07 7.51
N THR A 75 7.68 0.88 6.98
CA THR A 75 6.46 1.40 7.60
C THR A 75 5.35 1.49 6.57
N ALA A 76 4.17 1.00 6.90
CA ALA A 76 2.97 1.28 6.14
C ALA A 76 2.36 2.61 6.59
N LEU A 77 2.12 3.51 5.66
CA LEU A 77 1.39 4.76 5.85
C LEU A 77 -0.02 4.58 5.31
N PHE A 78 -1.01 4.70 6.18
CA PHE A 78 -2.42 4.71 5.81
C PHE A 78 -2.90 6.16 5.80
N ILE A 79 -3.37 6.62 4.66
CA ILE A 79 -3.71 8.03 4.41
C ILE A 79 -5.20 8.10 4.14
N LEU A 80 -5.94 8.71 5.07
CA LEU A 80 -7.39 8.86 5.02
C LEU A 80 -7.76 10.30 4.65
N PRO A 81 -8.09 10.60 3.39
CA PRO A 81 -8.57 11.90 2.99
C PRO A 81 -9.92 12.22 3.64
N SER A 82 -10.19 13.48 3.89
CA SER A 82 -11.55 13.93 4.20
C SER A 82 -12.49 13.66 3.03
N GLU A 83 -13.78 13.60 3.26
CA GLU A 83 -14.77 13.34 2.21
C GLU A 83 -14.59 14.31 1.03
N GLY A 84 -14.66 13.77 -0.19
CA GLY A 84 -14.46 14.54 -1.42
C GLY A 84 -13.01 15.03 -1.66
N ARG A 85 -12.04 14.68 -0.81
CA ARG A 85 -10.65 15.19 -0.91
C ARG A 85 -9.64 14.16 -1.43
N MET A 86 -10.10 13.00 -1.90
CA MET A 86 -9.21 11.96 -2.44
C MET A 86 -8.28 12.49 -3.54
N HIS A 87 -8.84 13.17 -4.55
CA HIS A 87 -8.04 13.72 -5.65
C HIS A 87 -6.97 14.72 -5.18
N LYS A 88 -7.29 15.53 -4.15
CA LYS A 88 -6.32 16.47 -3.57
C LYS A 88 -5.18 15.74 -2.87
N ALA A 89 -5.48 14.65 -2.17
CA ALA A 89 -4.46 13.82 -1.52
C ALA A 89 -3.59 13.10 -2.56
N GLU A 90 -4.19 12.53 -3.61
CA GLU A 90 -3.45 11.88 -4.71
C GLU A 90 -2.51 12.86 -5.42
N ALA A 91 -2.99 14.05 -5.79
CA ALA A 91 -2.19 15.04 -6.50
C ALA A 91 -1.04 15.63 -5.66
N GLY A 92 -1.20 15.65 -4.35
CA GLY A 92 -0.20 16.23 -3.44
C GLY A 92 0.72 15.21 -2.76
N LEU A 93 0.58 13.92 -3.09
CA LEU A 93 1.40 12.86 -2.52
C LEU A 93 2.67 12.68 -3.38
N ASP A 94 3.74 13.30 -2.96
CA ASP A 94 5.07 13.23 -3.57
C ASP A 94 6.14 12.89 -2.52
N GLN A 95 7.37 12.71 -2.97
CA GLN A 95 8.52 12.40 -2.12
C GLN A 95 8.76 13.47 -1.04
N GLU A 96 8.56 14.73 -1.38
CA GLU A 96 8.74 15.84 -0.45
C GLU A 96 7.69 15.81 0.66
N THR A 97 6.45 15.52 0.30
CA THR A 97 5.32 15.35 1.24
C THR A 97 5.58 14.21 2.21
N LEU A 98 6.01 13.05 1.71
CA LEU A 98 6.36 11.90 2.55
C LEU A 98 7.49 12.25 3.53
N THR A 99 8.55 12.88 3.04
CA THR A 99 9.68 13.32 3.89
C THR A 99 9.24 14.30 4.98
N LYS A 100 8.34 15.24 4.65
CA LYS A 100 7.77 16.18 5.61
C LYS A 100 6.91 15.46 6.66
N TRP A 101 6.14 14.45 6.27
CA TRP A 101 5.32 13.70 7.19
C TRP A 101 6.15 12.95 8.23
N PHE A 102 7.23 12.27 7.82
CA PHE A 102 8.13 11.59 8.77
C PHE A 102 8.73 12.52 9.81
N LYS A 103 9.02 13.77 9.45
CA LYS A 103 9.51 14.79 10.40
C LYS A 103 8.43 15.36 11.33
N LYS A 104 7.14 15.21 10.96
CA LYS A 104 6.02 15.82 11.68
C LYS A 104 5.14 14.81 12.44
N PHE A 105 5.40 13.52 12.29
CA PHE A 105 4.69 12.51 13.05
C PHE A 105 4.83 12.74 14.55
N THR A 106 3.72 12.55 15.25
CA THR A 106 3.67 12.54 16.72
C THR A 106 3.04 11.22 17.16
N LYS A 107 3.54 10.65 18.25
CA LYS A 107 2.90 9.50 18.86
C LYS A 107 1.54 9.91 19.46
N ARG A 108 0.50 9.20 19.05
CA ARG A 108 -0.87 9.43 19.51
C ARG A 108 -1.53 8.12 19.88
N LYS A 109 -2.20 8.10 21.00
CA LYS A 109 -3.06 6.99 21.38
C LYS A 109 -4.32 7.02 20.55
N LEU A 110 -4.48 6.02 19.67
CA LEU A 110 -5.61 5.89 18.74
C LEU A 110 -6.32 4.57 18.97
N GLN A 111 -7.64 4.59 18.81
CA GLN A 111 -8.42 3.41 18.51
C GLN A 111 -8.56 3.32 16.99
N LEU A 112 -7.71 2.49 16.38
CA LEU A 112 -7.62 2.35 14.93
C LEU A 112 -8.55 1.23 14.44
N TYR A 113 -9.32 1.54 13.40
CA TYR A 113 -10.11 0.59 12.62
C TYR A 113 -9.59 0.57 11.20
N LEU A 114 -9.08 -0.57 10.76
CA LEU A 114 -8.49 -0.77 9.42
C LEU A 114 -9.11 -2.01 8.78
N PRO A 115 -9.65 -1.95 7.55
CA PRO A 115 -10.18 -3.14 6.89
C PRO A 115 -9.08 -4.13 6.55
N LYS A 116 -9.40 -5.43 6.55
CA LYS A 116 -8.63 -6.43 5.81
C LYS A 116 -8.90 -6.22 4.33
N PHE A 117 -7.88 -6.30 3.51
CA PHE A 117 -8.05 -6.12 2.07
C PHE A 117 -6.90 -6.73 1.27
N SER A 118 -7.19 -7.03 0.02
CA SER A 118 -6.20 -7.30 -1.02
C SER A 118 -6.32 -6.25 -2.12
N ILE A 119 -5.17 -5.78 -2.62
CA ILE A 119 -5.08 -4.93 -3.81
C ILE A 119 -4.19 -5.63 -4.82
N GLU A 120 -4.69 -5.75 -6.03
CA GLU A 120 -3.93 -6.22 -7.18
C GLU A 120 -3.86 -5.12 -8.24
N GLY A 121 -2.66 -4.88 -8.78
CA GLY A 121 -2.42 -3.96 -9.88
C GLY A 121 -1.64 -4.64 -10.99
N SER A 122 -2.04 -4.41 -12.23
CA SER A 122 -1.32 -4.87 -13.43
C SER A 122 -1.08 -3.69 -14.36
N TYR A 123 0.18 -3.47 -14.72
CA TYR A 123 0.61 -2.29 -15.47
C TYR A 123 1.42 -2.71 -16.70
N GLN A 124 1.10 -2.11 -17.84
CA GLN A 124 1.85 -2.28 -19.09
C GLN A 124 3.00 -1.27 -19.13
N LEU A 125 4.18 -1.71 -18.73
CA LEU A 125 5.34 -0.81 -18.57
C LEU A 125 5.84 -0.28 -19.92
N GLU A 126 5.64 -1.00 -21.02
CA GLU A 126 5.97 -0.53 -22.37
C GLU A 126 5.20 0.76 -22.77
N LYS A 127 4.10 1.06 -22.09
CA LYS A 127 3.33 2.31 -22.29
C LYS A 127 3.72 3.42 -21.31
N ILE A 128 4.32 3.07 -20.19
CA ILE A 128 4.63 3.99 -19.10
C ILE A 128 6.09 4.43 -19.15
N LEU A 129 7.03 3.51 -19.25
CA LEU A 129 8.47 3.79 -19.20
C LEU A 129 8.96 4.76 -20.27
N PRO A 130 8.44 4.75 -21.53
CA PRO A 130 8.84 5.75 -22.53
C PRO A 130 8.49 7.18 -22.13
N LYS A 131 7.40 7.38 -21.35
CA LYS A 131 6.98 8.69 -20.83
C LYS A 131 7.92 9.17 -19.71
N LEU A 132 8.60 8.24 -19.05
CA LEU A 132 9.59 8.50 -18.01
C LEU A 132 11.03 8.60 -18.56
N GLY A 133 11.20 8.53 -19.90
CA GLY A 133 12.50 8.67 -20.57
C GLY A 133 13.16 7.35 -20.97
N ILE A 134 12.66 6.20 -20.56
CA ILE A 134 13.20 4.88 -20.92
C ILE A 134 12.55 4.43 -22.22
N ARG A 135 13.16 4.80 -23.36
CA ARG A 135 12.59 4.59 -24.70
C ARG A 135 13.28 3.48 -25.48
N ASP A 136 14.60 3.41 -25.44
CA ASP A 136 15.41 2.54 -26.32
C ASP A 136 15.11 1.06 -26.09
N LEU A 137 14.76 0.67 -24.88
CA LEU A 137 14.39 -0.69 -24.50
C LEU A 137 13.30 -1.31 -25.39
N PHE A 138 12.38 -0.47 -25.87
CA PHE A 138 11.21 -0.87 -26.68
C PHE A 138 11.41 -0.63 -28.18
N THR A 139 12.61 -0.26 -28.61
CA THR A 139 12.95 0.04 -30.00
C THR A 139 13.99 -0.95 -30.54
N SER A 140 14.31 -0.81 -31.81
CA SER A 140 15.39 -1.57 -32.47
C SER A 140 16.80 -1.21 -31.97
N HIS A 141 16.92 -0.17 -31.13
CA HIS A 141 18.19 0.26 -30.53
C HIS A 141 18.42 -0.37 -29.14
N ALA A 142 17.52 -1.25 -28.70
CA ALA A 142 17.66 -1.94 -27.41
C ALA A 142 18.95 -2.75 -27.36
N ASP A 143 19.81 -2.46 -26.38
CA ASP A 143 20.95 -3.31 -26.07
C ASP A 143 20.55 -4.30 -24.96
N LEU A 144 20.29 -5.53 -25.35
CA LEU A 144 19.91 -6.64 -24.48
C LEU A 144 21.02 -7.71 -24.41
N GLY A 145 22.24 -7.36 -24.79
CA GLY A 145 23.39 -8.25 -24.78
C GLY A 145 23.71 -8.89 -23.44
N GLY A 146 23.36 -8.22 -22.33
CA GLY A 146 23.49 -8.77 -20.99
C GLY A 146 22.43 -9.83 -20.59
N LEU A 147 21.32 -9.90 -21.35
CA LEU A 147 20.21 -10.83 -21.08
C LEU A 147 20.20 -12.01 -22.06
N THR A 148 20.76 -11.84 -23.24
CA THR A 148 20.71 -12.84 -24.29
C THR A 148 21.83 -12.67 -25.30
N ASN A 149 22.33 -13.81 -25.83
CA ASN A 149 23.35 -13.84 -26.89
C ASN A 149 22.77 -13.64 -28.31
N HIS A 150 21.45 -13.43 -28.42
CA HIS A 150 20.81 -13.20 -29.70
C HIS A 150 20.80 -11.72 -30.05
N SER A 151 21.23 -11.39 -31.26
CA SER A 151 21.10 -10.06 -31.85
C SER A 151 19.67 -9.78 -32.34
N ASN A 152 19.32 -8.51 -32.48
CA ASN A 152 18.02 -8.06 -33.01
C ASN A 152 16.80 -8.48 -32.14
N ILE A 153 16.90 -8.31 -30.84
CA ILE A 153 15.78 -8.47 -29.88
C ILE A 153 15.35 -7.11 -29.39
N GLN A 154 14.03 -6.91 -29.28
CA GLN A 154 13.44 -5.78 -28.61
C GLN A 154 12.36 -6.25 -27.64
N VAL A 155 12.15 -5.51 -26.55
CA VAL A 155 11.05 -5.77 -25.63
C VAL A 155 9.76 -5.30 -26.28
N SER A 156 8.81 -6.20 -26.50
CA SER A 156 7.51 -5.88 -27.09
C SER A 156 6.42 -5.70 -26.04
N GLU A 157 6.60 -6.32 -24.88
CA GLU A 157 5.63 -6.30 -23.80
C GLU A 157 6.36 -6.46 -22.47
N MET A 158 6.03 -5.59 -21.52
CA MET A 158 6.58 -5.62 -20.18
C MET A 158 5.45 -5.38 -19.20
N VAL A 159 5.04 -6.42 -18.47
CA VAL A 159 3.93 -6.37 -17.53
C VAL A 159 4.45 -6.40 -16.12
N HIS A 160 4.06 -5.41 -15.33
CA HIS A 160 4.31 -5.36 -13.90
C HIS A 160 3.05 -5.75 -13.15
N LYS A 161 3.12 -6.78 -12.31
CA LYS A 161 2.07 -7.15 -11.37
C LYS A 161 2.54 -6.87 -9.94
N ALA A 162 1.70 -6.19 -9.19
CA ALA A 162 1.88 -5.95 -7.76
C ALA A 162 0.64 -6.42 -7.01
N VAL A 163 0.85 -7.20 -5.95
CA VAL A 163 -0.22 -7.64 -5.04
C VAL A 163 0.19 -7.29 -3.63
N VAL A 164 -0.74 -6.71 -2.88
CA VAL A 164 -0.59 -6.43 -1.46
C VAL A 164 -1.83 -6.92 -0.73
N GLU A 165 -1.63 -7.78 0.24
CA GLU A 165 -2.67 -8.27 1.15
C GLU A 165 -2.37 -7.74 2.55
N VAL A 166 -3.37 -7.19 3.21
CA VAL A 166 -3.29 -6.62 4.56
C VAL A 166 -4.24 -7.35 5.47
N ASP A 167 -3.70 -7.98 6.50
CA ASP A 167 -4.43 -8.71 7.53
C ASP A 167 -3.92 -8.36 8.95
N GLU A 168 -4.38 -9.11 9.95
CA GLU A 168 -4.02 -8.91 11.35
C GLU A 168 -2.54 -9.15 11.64
N SER A 169 -1.86 -9.98 10.84
CA SER A 169 -0.47 -10.37 11.02
C SER A 169 0.50 -9.36 10.38
N GLY A 170 0.06 -8.71 9.31
CA GLY A 170 0.86 -7.83 8.50
C GLY A 170 0.42 -7.82 7.04
N THR A 171 1.41 -7.77 6.16
CA THR A 171 1.22 -7.98 4.73
C THR A 171 1.61 -9.42 4.42
N GLN A 172 0.65 -10.23 4.08
CA GLN A 172 0.71 -11.67 3.82
C GLN A 172 1.51 -12.49 4.85
N ALA A 173 0.85 -13.21 5.74
CA ALA A 173 1.50 -14.24 6.56
C ALA A 173 0.54 -15.36 6.92
N ALA A 174 0.97 -16.58 6.65
CA ALA A 174 0.36 -17.78 7.18
C ALA A 174 0.35 -17.78 8.71
N ALA A 175 -0.71 -18.31 9.29
CA ALA A 175 -1.00 -18.37 10.71
C ALA A 175 0.18 -18.80 11.57
N ALA A 176 0.47 -18.03 12.60
CA ALA A 176 1.17 -18.48 13.79
C ALA A 176 0.45 -17.93 15.02
N THR A 177 -0.18 -18.83 15.75
CA THR A 177 -0.87 -18.60 17.02
C THR A 177 0.12 -18.10 18.08
N GLY A 178 -0.07 -16.86 18.51
CA GLY A 178 0.63 -16.30 19.67
C GLY A 178 -0.32 -15.34 20.38
N MET A 179 -0.89 -15.81 21.50
CA MET A 179 -1.79 -15.02 22.33
C MET A 179 -0.98 -13.98 23.11
N VAL A 180 -1.12 -12.72 22.80
CA VAL A 180 -0.62 -11.63 23.63
C VAL A 180 -1.81 -11.07 24.43
N LEU A 181 -1.82 -11.39 25.71
CA LEU A 181 -2.76 -10.83 26.68
C LEU A 181 -2.35 -9.38 26.97
N GLY A 182 -2.95 -8.43 26.27
CA GLY A 182 -2.84 -7.01 26.56
C GLY A 182 -3.83 -6.60 27.64
N PHE A 183 -3.34 -6.14 28.79
CA PHE A 183 -4.16 -5.58 29.85
C PHE A 183 -4.91 -4.34 29.38
N ARG A 184 -6.24 -4.42 29.34
CA ARG A 184 -7.10 -3.27 29.12
C ARG A 184 -7.12 -2.37 30.35
N SER A 185 -6.44 -1.25 30.32
CA SER A 185 -6.79 -0.12 31.19
C SER A 185 -7.69 0.82 30.41
N ALA A 186 -8.96 0.85 30.76
CA ALA A 186 -9.89 1.87 30.30
C ALA A 186 -9.42 3.23 30.82
N ARG A 187 -8.76 4.01 29.98
CA ARG A 187 -8.46 5.43 30.24
C ARG A 187 -9.09 6.27 29.14
N MET A 188 -9.82 7.31 29.57
CA MET A 188 -10.49 8.30 28.74
C MET A 188 -9.55 8.86 27.67
N GLY A 189 -9.98 8.90 26.41
CA GLY A 189 -9.47 9.83 25.43
C GLY A 189 -8.68 9.29 24.23
N ALA A 190 -8.73 8.00 23.90
CA ALA A 190 -8.17 7.56 22.61
C ALA A 190 -8.97 8.14 21.45
N GLN A 191 -8.30 8.85 20.54
CA GLN A 191 -8.94 9.34 19.32
C GLN A 191 -9.30 8.16 18.43
N VAL A 192 -10.54 8.13 17.92
CA VAL A 192 -11.00 7.10 17.01
C VAL A 192 -10.65 7.48 15.56
N VAL A 193 -10.00 6.56 14.84
CA VAL A 193 -9.72 6.69 13.40
C VAL A 193 -10.23 5.44 12.69
N VAL A 194 -11.20 5.63 11.78
CA VAL A 194 -11.86 4.54 11.06
C VAL A 194 -11.60 4.69 9.56
N PHE A 195 -10.96 3.68 8.98
CA PHE A 195 -10.73 3.60 7.54
C PHE A 195 -11.92 2.90 6.85
N ASN A 196 -13.08 3.54 6.89
CA ASN A 196 -14.35 3.02 6.37
C ASN A 196 -14.79 3.67 5.06
N ARG A 197 -13.88 4.30 4.34
CA ARG A 197 -14.08 4.90 3.02
C ARG A 197 -12.78 4.87 2.23
N PRO A 198 -12.76 5.16 0.92
CA PRO A 198 -11.55 5.11 0.11
C PRO A 198 -10.36 5.83 0.76
N PHE A 199 -9.21 5.18 0.73
CA PHE A 199 -7.97 5.69 1.33
C PHE A 199 -6.75 5.31 0.46
N LEU A 200 -5.61 5.93 0.75
CA LEU A 200 -4.34 5.59 0.13
C LEU A 200 -3.46 4.83 1.11
N MET A 201 -2.63 3.96 0.59
CA MET A 201 -1.61 3.24 1.33
C MET A 201 -0.26 3.39 0.64
N ALA A 202 0.78 3.70 1.41
CA ALA A 202 2.15 3.63 0.96
C ALA A 202 2.96 2.73 1.90
N ILE A 203 3.82 1.88 1.35
CA ILE A 203 4.85 1.17 2.11
C ILE A 203 6.18 1.82 1.79
N VAL A 204 6.87 2.24 2.82
CA VAL A 204 8.10 3.03 2.68
C VAL A 204 9.20 2.46 3.58
N ASN A 205 10.43 2.62 3.15
CA ASN A 205 11.63 2.35 3.94
C ASN A 205 12.60 3.54 3.79
N PRO A 206 13.78 3.55 4.44
CA PRO A 206 14.76 4.63 4.29
C PRO A 206 15.24 4.88 2.86
N GLU A 207 15.15 3.88 1.97
CA GLU A 207 15.58 3.97 0.58
C GLU A 207 14.50 4.59 -0.34
N GLY A 208 13.21 4.54 0.07
CA GLY A 208 12.13 5.13 -0.69
C GLY A 208 10.77 4.46 -0.54
N VAL A 209 9.93 4.66 -1.55
CA VAL A 209 8.59 4.08 -1.64
C VAL A 209 8.68 2.70 -2.28
N LEU A 210 8.30 1.66 -1.54
CA LEU A 210 8.26 0.27 -2.01
C LEU A 210 6.92 -0.05 -2.68
N PHE A 211 5.84 0.54 -2.19
CA PHE A 211 4.50 0.36 -2.70
C PHE A 211 3.66 1.61 -2.50
N LEU A 212 2.80 1.91 -3.46
CA LEU A 212 1.78 2.96 -3.38
C LEU A 212 0.51 2.45 -4.02
N GLY A 213 -0.60 2.54 -3.31
CA GLY A 213 -1.89 2.07 -3.80
C GLY A 213 -3.07 2.86 -3.26
N LYS A 214 -4.19 2.77 -3.98
CA LYS A 214 -5.49 3.28 -3.56
C LYS A 214 -6.43 2.14 -3.28
N VAL A 215 -6.99 2.11 -2.09
CA VAL A 215 -8.04 1.19 -1.68
C VAL A 215 -9.38 1.89 -1.85
N ALA A 216 -9.96 1.74 -3.04
CA ALA A 216 -11.27 2.31 -3.35
C ALA A 216 -12.42 1.40 -2.86
N ARG A 217 -12.21 0.09 -2.96
CA ARG A 217 -13.12 -0.95 -2.46
C ARG A 217 -12.25 -2.09 -1.94
N PRO A 218 -12.24 -2.36 -0.63
CA PRO A 218 -11.54 -3.52 -0.11
C PRO A 218 -12.11 -4.80 -0.73
N ALA A 219 -11.25 -5.58 -1.40
CA ALA A 219 -11.61 -6.91 -1.86
C ALA A 219 -11.21 -7.93 -0.80
N GLU A 220 -11.99 -9.00 -0.64
CA GLU A 220 -11.58 -10.12 0.18
C GLU A 220 -10.37 -10.77 -0.50
N GLY A 221 -9.23 -10.82 0.21
CA GLY A 221 -8.06 -11.58 -0.21
C GLY A 221 -8.28 -13.08 0.02
N HIS A 222 -7.40 -13.89 -0.49
CA HIS A 222 -7.33 -15.32 -0.18
C HIS A 222 -6.67 -15.49 1.21
N PHE A 223 -7.40 -15.12 2.28
CA PHE A 223 -6.94 -15.22 3.66
C PHE A 223 -7.14 -16.61 4.24
#